data_1a97fdd9e45ba8f8cf02378853750f2a
#
_entry.id   1a97fdd9e45ba8f8cf02378853750f2a
#
_cell.length_a   1.000
_cell.length_b   1.000
_cell.length_c   1.000
_cell.angle_alpha   90.00
_cell.angle_beta   90.00
_cell.angle_gamma   90.00
#
_symmetry.space_group_name_H-M   'P 1'
#
loop_
_entity.id
_entity.type
_entity.pdbx_description
1 polymer ?
#
loop_
_entity_poly.entity_id
_entity_poly.type
_entity_poly.pdbx_seq_one_letter_code
_entity_poly.pdbx_strand_id
1 'polypeptide(L)'
;LPQRQIAVAESWQIADEALARLFNLDVVHKSEIRGTLKSIESDVAILYYEGLLQGSISGIATEIDLKAKANYDRTAGQLSWLNMAYKETRDIGHAEPGYEAVFKMKIANSVKTNSKQLSDSAIAKLNWKDEAITDLEFQAAKAPFRTVIGRRWRVMTDDEQTTIVRMIDGS
;
A
#
# COMPACT_ATOMS: atom_id res chain seq x y z
N LEU A 1 3.30 4.53 14.62
CA LEU A 1 2.98 5.26 15.86
C LEU A 1 4.22 5.38 16.73
N PRO A 2 4.36 6.44 17.54
CA PRO A 2 5.46 6.56 18.50
C PRO A 2 5.44 5.41 19.51
N GLN A 3 6.63 4.95 19.91
CA GLN A 3 6.78 3.93 20.97
C GLN A 3 6.78 4.53 22.38
N ARG A 4 6.20 5.71 22.55
CA ARG A 4 6.05 6.42 23.82
C ARG A 4 4.61 6.87 24.02
N GLN A 5 4.28 7.26 25.23
CA GLN A 5 3.00 7.91 25.51
C GLN A 5 2.94 9.27 24.81
N ILE A 6 1.80 9.58 24.22
CA ILE A 6 1.50 10.85 23.55
C ILE A 6 0.21 11.44 24.15
N ALA A 7 0.22 12.75 24.33
CA ALA A 7 -0.94 13.50 24.79
C ALA A 7 -1.85 13.91 23.63
N VAL A 8 -3.12 14.18 23.93
CA VAL A 8 -4.05 14.78 22.95
C VAL A 8 -3.51 16.13 22.50
N ALA A 9 -3.62 16.42 21.23
CA ALA A 9 -3.05 17.57 20.50
C ALA A 9 -1.52 17.54 20.36
N GLU A 10 -0.85 16.53 20.87
CA GLU A 10 0.58 16.37 20.66
C GLU A 10 0.86 15.87 19.25
N SER A 11 1.92 16.43 18.63
CA SER A 11 2.40 16.04 17.31
C SER A 11 3.78 15.41 17.39
N TRP A 12 4.06 14.51 16.44
CA TRP A 12 5.37 13.88 16.30
C TRP A 12 5.78 13.80 14.83
N GLN A 13 7.06 13.73 14.58
CA GLN A 13 7.59 13.52 13.24
C GLN A 13 7.54 12.05 12.88
N ILE A 14 7.22 11.75 11.63
CA ILE A 14 7.27 10.39 11.10
C ILE A 14 8.70 10.10 10.67
N ALA A 15 9.18 8.89 10.95
CA ALA A 15 10.53 8.47 10.56
C ALA A 15 10.66 8.40 9.03
N ASP A 16 11.77 8.89 8.52
CA ASP A 16 12.03 8.96 7.08
C ASP A 16 12.03 7.57 6.43
N GLU A 17 12.50 6.54 7.13
CA GLU A 17 12.48 5.15 6.63
C GLU A 17 11.05 4.62 6.47
N ALA A 18 10.13 5.03 7.34
CA ALA A 18 8.72 4.64 7.22
C ALA A 18 8.06 5.33 6.02
N LEU A 19 8.38 6.60 5.78
CA LEU A 19 7.90 7.36 4.62
C LEU A 19 8.50 6.84 3.32
N ALA A 20 9.80 6.54 3.30
CA ALA A 20 10.46 5.94 2.15
C ALA A 20 9.77 4.63 1.73
N ARG A 21 9.47 3.76 2.68
CA ARG A 21 8.75 2.50 2.40
C ARG A 21 7.31 2.72 1.95
N LEU A 22 6.60 3.67 2.56
CA LEU A 22 5.19 3.94 2.23
C LEU A 22 5.03 4.46 0.81
N PHE A 23 5.93 5.32 0.36
CA PHE A 23 5.89 5.99 -0.94
C PHE A 23 6.87 5.40 -1.96
N ASN A 24 7.55 4.31 -1.61
CA ASN A 24 8.57 3.65 -2.45
C ASN A 24 9.65 4.62 -2.94
N LEU A 25 10.13 5.51 -2.05
CA LEU A 25 11.24 6.39 -2.31
C LEU A 25 12.57 5.67 -2.04
N ASP A 26 13.56 5.89 -2.91
CA ASP A 26 14.92 5.41 -2.68
C ASP A 26 15.62 6.25 -1.61
N VAL A 27 15.36 7.56 -1.62
CA VAL A 27 15.93 8.52 -0.68
C VAL A 27 14.89 9.55 -0.25
N VAL A 28 14.83 9.83 1.05
CA VAL A 28 14.15 11.00 1.60
C VAL A 28 15.18 12.10 1.82
N HIS A 29 14.99 13.25 1.19
CA HIS A 29 15.87 14.40 1.34
C HIS A 29 15.39 15.33 2.46
N LYS A 30 14.07 15.53 2.55
CA LYS A 30 13.44 16.37 3.57
C LYS A 30 12.03 15.87 3.85
N SER A 31 11.67 15.80 5.14
CA SER A 31 10.31 15.49 5.57
C SER A 31 9.80 16.49 6.59
N GLU A 32 8.63 17.04 6.32
CA GLU A 32 7.85 17.86 7.25
C GLU A 32 6.55 17.16 7.67
N ILE A 33 6.41 15.85 7.32
CA ILE A 33 5.23 15.07 7.65
C ILE A 33 5.16 14.82 9.15
N ARG A 34 4.04 15.26 9.75
CA ARG A 34 3.75 15.09 11.17
C ARG A 34 2.49 14.26 11.36
N GLY A 35 2.53 13.40 12.36
CA GLY A 35 1.35 12.80 12.96
C GLY A 35 0.88 13.62 14.14
N THR A 36 -0.44 13.70 14.38
CA THR A 36 -1.04 14.39 15.52
C THR A 36 -2.14 13.52 16.12
N LEU A 37 -2.12 13.32 17.42
CA LEU A 37 -3.25 12.73 18.16
C LEU A 37 -4.32 13.79 18.37
N LYS A 38 -5.38 13.76 17.56
CA LYS A 38 -6.43 14.78 17.60
C LYS A 38 -7.35 14.65 18.80
N SER A 39 -7.84 13.43 19.04
CA SER A 39 -8.73 13.10 20.17
C SER A 39 -8.68 11.61 20.47
N ILE A 40 -9.22 11.25 21.63
CA ILE A 40 -9.53 9.87 22.01
C ILE A 40 -11.01 9.81 22.30
N GLU A 41 -11.73 8.97 21.60
CA GLU A 41 -13.16 8.75 21.75
C GLU A 41 -13.38 7.29 22.18
N SER A 42 -13.71 7.07 23.44
CA SER A 42 -13.72 5.74 24.05
C SER A 42 -12.36 5.04 23.87
N ASP A 43 -12.31 3.93 23.15
CA ASP A 43 -11.08 3.18 22.87
C ASP A 43 -10.45 3.49 21.51
N VAL A 44 -10.95 4.50 20.79
CA VAL A 44 -10.45 4.88 19.48
C VAL A 44 -9.65 6.17 19.56
N ALA A 45 -8.39 6.12 19.16
CA ALA A 45 -7.55 7.28 18.94
C ALA A 45 -7.72 7.81 17.52
N ILE A 46 -8.06 9.10 17.39
CA ILE A 46 -8.20 9.78 16.10
C ILE A 46 -6.88 10.49 15.78
N LEU A 47 -6.27 10.08 14.68
CA LEU A 47 -4.96 10.51 14.24
C LEU A 47 -5.07 11.29 12.93
N TYR A 48 -4.28 12.35 12.83
CA TYR A 48 -4.10 13.12 11.60
C TYR A 48 -2.64 13.07 11.18
N TYR A 49 -2.41 13.03 9.87
CA TYR A 49 -1.08 13.10 9.27
C TYR A 49 -1.13 14.11 8.15
N GLU A 50 -0.17 15.02 8.15
CA GLU A 50 -0.07 16.03 7.10
C GLU A 50 1.36 16.55 6.98
N GLY A 51 1.69 17.05 5.81
CA GLY A 51 2.94 17.72 5.52
C GLY A 51 3.52 17.39 4.16
N LEU A 52 4.68 17.96 3.90
CA LEU A 52 5.42 17.83 2.66
C LEU A 52 6.60 16.88 2.84
N LEU A 53 6.83 16.06 1.82
CA LEU A 53 7.94 15.12 1.72
C LEU A 53 8.66 15.35 0.39
N GLN A 54 9.97 15.51 0.44
CA GLN A 54 10.83 15.59 -0.73
C GLN A 54 11.83 14.44 -0.73
N GLY A 55 11.92 13.75 -1.85
CA GLY A 55 12.76 12.59 -2.00
C GLY A 55 13.12 12.33 -3.45
N SER A 56 13.56 11.13 -3.74
CA SER A 56 13.84 10.69 -5.11
C SER A 56 13.47 9.23 -5.33
N ILE A 57 13.12 8.91 -6.57
CA ILE A 57 12.91 7.55 -7.09
C ILE A 57 13.77 7.42 -8.34
N SER A 58 14.68 6.46 -8.36
CA SER A 58 15.65 6.27 -9.46
C SER A 58 16.43 7.55 -9.80
N GLY A 59 16.74 8.34 -8.74
CA GLY A 59 17.43 9.62 -8.87
C GLY A 59 16.57 10.79 -9.38
N ILE A 60 15.28 10.57 -9.63
CA ILE A 60 14.33 11.60 -10.10
C ILE A 60 13.68 12.26 -8.90
N ALA A 61 13.75 13.59 -8.81
CA ALA A 61 13.17 14.36 -7.73
C ALA A 61 11.64 14.12 -7.67
N THR A 62 11.17 13.86 -6.46
CA THR A 62 9.76 13.56 -6.19
C THR A 62 9.32 14.33 -4.95
N GLU A 63 8.20 15.02 -5.06
CA GLU A 63 7.56 15.76 -3.98
C GLU A 63 6.17 15.18 -3.70
N ILE A 64 5.84 15.03 -2.42
CA ILE A 64 4.56 14.47 -1.97
C ILE A 64 3.95 15.40 -0.91
N ASP A 65 2.74 15.90 -1.18
CA ASP A 65 1.90 16.62 -0.21
C ASP A 65 0.84 15.66 0.33
N LEU A 66 0.96 15.31 1.61
CA LEU A 66 0.14 14.29 2.27
C LEU A 66 -0.89 14.90 3.20
N LYS A 67 -2.10 14.36 3.15
CA LYS A 67 -3.14 14.53 4.18
C LYS A 67 -3.82 13.20 4.46
N ALA A 68 -3.85 12.81 5.74
CA ALA A 68 -4.53 11.58 6.13
C ALA A 68 -5.21 11.72 7.49
N LYS A 69 -6.30 10.95 7.65
CA LYS A 69 -6.99 10.73 8.92
C LYS A 69 -7.08 9.24 9.16
N ALA A 70 -6.78 8.81 10.37
CA ALA A 70 -6.85 7.42 10.77
C ALA A 70 -7.53 7.25 12.12
N ASN A 71 -8.23 6.13 12.28
CA ASN A 71 -8.77 5.67 13.55
C ASN A 71 -7.95 4.45 14.00
N TYR A 72 -7.37 4.54 15.18
CA TYR A 72 -6.62 3.47 15.80
C TYR A 72 -7.40 2.90 16.97
N ASP A 73 -7.78 1.63 16.86
CA ASP A 73 -8.40 0.88 17.93
C ASP A 73 -7.33 0.50 18.96
N ARG A 74 -7.41 1.07 20.15
CA ARG A 74 -6.44 0.89 21.23
C ARG A 74 -6.55 -0.48 21.89
N THR A 75 -7.74 -1.07 21.86
CA THR A 75 -7.99 -2.41 22.42
C THR A 75 -7.46 -3.48 21.48
N ALA A 76 -7.76 -3.37 20.18
CA ALA A 76 -7.29 -4.30 19.17
C ALA A 76 -5.83 -4.04 18.75
N GLY A 77 -5.26 -2.87 19.10
CA GLY A 77 -3.89 -2.51 18.74
C GLY A 77 -3.65 -2.30 17.24
N GLN A 78 -4.68 -1.90 16.49
CA GLN A 78 -4.62 -1.80 15.03
C GLN A 78 -5.39 -0.60 14.47
N LEU A 79 -5.05 -0.20 13.23
CA LEU A 79 -5.85 0.76 12.50
C LEU A 79 -7.18 0.13 12.09
N SER A 80 -8.29 0.70 12.54
CA SER A 80 -9.64 0.28 12.13
C SER A 80 -10.10 1.01 10.87
N TRP A 81 -9.58 2.19 10.62
CA TRP A 81 -9.92 2.98 9.46
C TRP A 81 -8.81 3.96 9.09
N LEU A 82 -8.60 4.17 7.79
CA LEU A 82 -7.67 5.16 7.23
C LEU A 82 -8.31 5.78 5.98
N ASN A 83 -8.25 7.10 5.90
CA ASN A 83 -8.51 7.87 4.68
C ASN A 83 -7.29 8.74 4.42
N MET A 84 -6.65 8.53 3.28
CA MET A 84 -5.43 9.21 2.89
C MET A 84 -5.59 9.79 1.49
N ALA A 85 -5.14 11.02 1.32
CA ALA A 85 -4.97 11.64 0.01
C ALA A 85 -3.57 12.23 -0.04
N TYR A 86 -2.90 12.08 -1.18
CA TYR A 86 -1.65 12.77 -1.42
C TYR A 86 -1.53 13.18 -2.89
N LYS A 87 -0.86 14.31 -3.11
CA LYS A 87 -0.44 14.77 -4.41
C LYS A 87 1.02 14.41 -4.58
N GLU A 88 1.36 13.75 -5.66
CA GLU A 88 2.73 13.44 -6.03
C GLU A 88 3.10 14.23 -7.29
N THR A 89 4.23 14.92 -7.22
CA THR A 89 4.85 15.59 -8.38
C THR A 89 6.22 14.96 -8.56
N ARG A 90 6.47 14.45 -9.75
CA ARG A 90 7.76 13.85 -10.12
C ARG A 90 8.32 14.58 -11.34
N ASP A 91 9.60 14.92 -11.27
CA ASP A 91 10.30 15.56 -12.37
C ASP A 91 10.51 14.62 -13.57
N ILE A 92 10.90 15.19 -14.69
CA ILE A 92 11.23 14.42 -15.89
C ILE A 92 12.55 13.69 -15.66
N GLY A 93 12.54 12.37 -15.83
CA GLY A 93 13.72 11.51 -15.81
C GLY A 93 14.33 11.32 -17.20
N HIS A 94 15.44 10.56 -17.24
CA HIS A 94 16.11 10.28 -18.52
C HIS A 94 15.28 9.41 -19.46
N ALA A 95 14.45 8.53 -18.92
CA ALA A 95 13.63 7.58 -19.67
C ALA A 95 12.13 7.65 -19.31
N GLU A 96 11.77 8.46 -18.32
CA GLU A 96 10.41 8.56 -17.83
C GLU A 96 9.89 10.00 -17.93
N PRO A 97 8.66 10.20 -18.41
CA PRO A 97 8.04 11.51 -18.35
C PRO A 97 7.76 11.90 -16.89
N GLY A 98 7.93 13.18 -16.57
CA GLY A 98 7.44 13.72 -15.32
C GLY A 98 5.90 13.64 -15.23
N TYR A 99 5.37 13.66 -14.05
CA TYR A 99 3.93 13.68 -13.84
C TYR A 99 3.52 14.41 -12.56
N GLU A 100 2.28 14.79 -12.55
CA GLU A 100 1.56 15.23 -11.36
C GLU A 100 0.32 14.36 -11.20
N ALA A 101 0.16 13.72 -10.04
CA ALA A 101 -0.96 12.84 -9.77
C ALA A 101 -1.52 13.06 -8.36
N VAL A 102 -2.82 12.84 -8.20
CA VAL A 102 -3.50 12.85 -6.90
C VAL A 102 -4.03 11.46 -6.62
N PHE A 103 -3.57 10.90 -5.52
CA PHE A 103 -3.98 9.59 -5.04
C PHE A 103 -4.94 9.74 -3.86
N LYS A 104 -5.97 8.90 -3.83
CA LYS A 104 -6.91 8.80 -2.71
C LYS A 104 -7.06 7.34 -2.33
N MET A 105 -6.89 7.04 -1.06
CA MET A 105 -7.01 5.70 -0.52
C MET A 105 -7.89 5.69 0.72
N LYS A 106 -8.77 4.70 0.79
CA LYS A 106 -9.56 4.42 1.98
C LYS A 106 -9.38 2.96 2.37
N ILE A 107 -9.00 2.72 3.60
CA ILE A 107 -8.88 1.39 4.19
C ILE A 107 -9.86 1.30 5.36
N ALA A 108 -10.59 0.20 5.43
CA ALA A 108 -11.40 -0.16 6.58
C ALA A 108 -11.07 -1.60 6.97
N ASN A 109 -10.60 -1.78 8.20
CA ASN A 109 -10.34 -3.09 8.77
C ASN A 109 -11.54 -3.53 9.60
N SER A 110 -12.00 -4.74 9.34
CA SER A 110 -13.02 -5.41 10.15
C SER A 110 -12.54 -6.80 10.54
N VAL A 111 -12.82 -7.19 11.76
CA VAL A 111 -12.55 -8.57 12.18
C VAL A 111 -13.57 -9.47 11.50
N LYS A 112 -13.09 -10.33 10.59
CA LYS A 112 -13.91 -11.35 9.96
C LYS A 112 -13.74 -12.66 10.73
N THR A 113 -14.69 -12.98 11.59
CA THR A 113 -14.61 -14.09 12.53
C THR A 113 -14.76 -15.48 11.92
N ASN A 114 -15.12 -15.64 10.65
CA ASN A 114 -15.36 -16.95 10.04
C ASN A 114 -15.01 -16.97 8.55
N SER A 115 -13.73 -16.86 8.20
CA SER A 115 -13.29 -17.26 6.86
C SER A 115 -13.04 -18.77 6.85
N LYS A 116 -13.96 -19.55 6.27
CA LYS A 116 -13.75 -21.01 6.09
C LYS A 116 -12.46 -21.30 5.30
N GLN A 117 -12.08 -20.39 4.41
CA GLN A 117 -10.87 -20.51 3.57
C GLN A 117 -9.57 -20.17 4.31
N LEU A 118 -9.65 -19.34 5.38
CA LEU A 118 -8.51 -18.95 6.20
C LEU A 118 -8.61 -19.51 7.62
N SER A 119 -9.41 -20.58 7.82
CA SER A 119 -9.44 -21.29 9.09
C SER A 119 -8.11 -22.02 9.33
N ASP A 120 -7.72 -22.17 10.60
CA ASP A 120 -6.48 -22.89 10.95
C ASP A 120 -6.43 -24.28 10.31
N SER A 121 -7.57 -24.97 10.21
CA SER A 121 -7.69 -26.27 9.56
C SER A 121 -7.52 -26.21 8.04
N ALA A 122 -7.88 -25.11 7.39
CA ALA A 122 -7.65 -24.92 5.97
C ALA A 122 -6.18 -24.54 5.70
N ILE A 123 -5.63 -23.66 6.53
CA ILE A 123 -4.21 -23.26 6.46
C ILE A 123 -3.29 -24.45 6.71
N ALA A 124 -3.58 -25.30 7.70
CA ALA A 124 -2.78 -26.48 8.01
C ALA A 124 -2.76 -27.53 6.87
N LYS A 125 -3.72 -27.49 5.96
CA LYS A 125 -3.76 -28.36 4.78
C LYS A 125 -2.91 -27.86 3.61
N LEU A 126 -2.43 -26.62 3.66
CA LEU A 126 -1.60 -26.06 2.62
C LEU A 126 -0.20 -26.67 2.67
N ASN A 127 0.26 -27.21 1.56
CA ASN A 127 1.64 -27.68 1.43
C ASN A 127 2.56 -26.49 1.08
N TRP A 128 3.03 -25.78 2.08
CA TRP A 128 3.90 -24.61 1.92
C TRP A 128 5.24 -24.89 1.21
N LYS A 129 5.60 -26.15 1.06
CA LYS A 129 6.81 -26.58 0.35
C LYS A 129 6.56 -26.82 -1.14
N ASP A 130 5.31 -26.80 -1.57
CA ASP A 130 4.96 -26.96 -2.97
C ASP A 130 5.17 -25.62 -3.70
N GLU A 131 6.11 -25.60 -4.64
CA GLU A 131 6.40 -24.40 -5.46
C GLU A 131 5.16 -23.97 -6.26
N ALA A 132 4.32 -24.92 -6.66
CA ALA A 132 3.09 -24.64 -7.39
C ALA A 132 2.05 -23.83 -6.59
N ILE A 133 2.15 -23.78 -5.25
CA ILE A 133 1.23 -22.99 -4.41
C ILE A 133 1.30 -21.48 -4.70
N THR A 134 2.35 -21.05 -5.34
CA THR A 134 2.59 -19.65 -5.72
C THR A 134 2.30 -19.35 -7.17
N ASP A 135 1.92 -20.37 -7.93
CA ASP A 135 1.51 -20.20 -9.30
C ASP A 135 0.11 -19.60 -9.38
N LEU A 136 -0.08 -18.68 -10.30
CA LEU A 136 -1.34 -18.01 -10.52
C LEU A 136 -2.11 -18.75 -11.64
N GLU A 137 -3.32 -19.14 -11.34
CA GLU A 137 -4.22 -19.58 -12.37
C GLU A 137 -4.78 -18.36 -13.12
N PHE A 138 -4.44 -18.26 -14.40
CA PHE A 138 -4.91 -17.22 -15.30
C PHE A 138 -6.00 -17.77 -16.23
N GLN A 139 -7.11 -17.07 -16.31
CA GLN A 139 -8.17 -17.31 -17.27
C GLN A 139 -8.40 -16.06 -18.10
N ALA A 140 -8.27 -16.17 -19.41
CA ALA A 140 -8.52 -15.05 -20.31
C ALA A 140 -10.00 -14.62 -20.27
N ALA A 141 -10.26 -13.31 -20.35
CA ALA A 141 -11.58 -12.74 -20.16
C ALA A 141 -12.63 -13.26 -21.16
N LYS A 142 -12.22 -13.51 -22.42
CA LYS A 142 -13.15 -13.93 -23.50
C LYS A 142 -12.73 -15.18 -24.28
N ALA A 143 -11.48 -15.59 -24.17
CA ALA A 143 -11.02 -16.80 -24.84
C ALA A 143 -11.22 -18.03 -23.94
N PRO A 144 -11.55 -19.21 -24.49
CA PRO A 144 -11.59 -20.44 -23.71
C PRO A 144 -10.17 -20.92 -23.39
N PHE A 145 -9.37 -20.03 -22.84
CA PHE A 145 -7.97 -20.23 -22.53
C PHE A 145 -7.76 -20.07 -21.04
N ARG A 146 -7.19 -21.10 -20.44
CA ARG A 146 -6.81 -21.14 -19.03
C ARG A 146 -5.42 -21.71 -18.92
N THR A 147 -4.57 -21.11 -18.13
CA THR A 147 -3.21 -21.59 -17.90
C THR A 147 -2.75 -21.28 -16.48
N VAL A 148 -1.75 -22.00 -16.04
CA VAL A 148 -1.05 -21.72 -14.80
C VAL A 148 0.23 -20.97 -15.14
N ILE A 149 0.44 -19.83 -14.52
CA ILE A 149 1.62 -18.98 -14.71
C ILE A 149 2.43 -18.93 -13.43
N GLY A 150 3.72 -19.17 -13.55
CA GLY A 150 4.65 -19.06 -12.43
C GLY A 150 4.88 -17.60 -12.01
N ARG A 151 5.48 -17.40 -10.86
CA ARG A 151 5.76 -16.08 -10.23
C ARG A 151 6.43 -15.06 -11.13
N ARG A 152 7.24 -15.50 -12.08
CA ARG A 152 8.01 -14.64 -12.99
C ARG A 152 7.15 -13.94 -14.01
N TRP A 153 6.03 -14.57 -14.38
CA TRP A 153 5.18 -14.07 -15.44
C TRP A 153 4.18 -13.06 -14.93
N ARG A 154 4.05 -11.98 -15.66
CA ARG A 154 3.05 -10.95 -15.43
C ARG A 154 2.19 -10.77 -16.65
N VAL A 155 0.88 -10.76 -16.48
CA VAL A 155 -0.06 -10.42 -17.53
C VAL A 155 -0.01 -8.90 -17.73
N MET A 156 0.40 -8.47 -18.91
CA MET A 156 0.49 -7.06 -19.28
C MET A 156 -0.80 -6.54 -19.90
N THR A 157 -1.43 -7.38 -20.71
CA THR A 157 -2.67 -7.05 -21.41
C THR A 157 -3.49 -8.30 -21.61
N ASP A 158 -4.77 -8.22 -21.25
CA ASP A 158 -5.81 -9.16 -21.66
C ASP A 158 -6.82 -8.34 -22.46
N ASP A 159 -6.59 -8.22 -23.77
CA ASP A 159 -7.40 -7.39 -24.65
C ASP A 159 -8.66 -8.16 -25.08
N GLU A 160 -9.77 -7.73 -24.54
CA GLU A 160 -11.07 -8.31 -24.83
C GLU A 160 -11.53 -8.17 -26.29
N GLN A 161 -11.00 -7.22 -27.04
CA GLN A 161 -11.38 -6.97 -28.43
C GLN A 161 -10.59 -7.82 -29.42
N THR A 162 -9.31 -8.03 -29.15
CA THR A 162 -8.39 -8.72 -30.06
C THR A 162 -8.08 -10.15 -29.64
N THR A 163 -8.55 -10.60 -28.49
CA THR A 163 -8.25 -11.94 -27.93
C THR A 163 -6.74 -12.17 -27.76
N ILE A 164 -5.98 -11.11 -27.52
CA ILE A 164 -4.54 -11.16 -27.32
C ILE A 164 -4.22 -11.05 -25.83
N VAL A 165 -3.53 -12.04 -25.30
CA VAL A 165 -2.94 -11.99 -23.97
C VAL A 165 -1.44 -11.80 -24.12
N ARG A 166 -0.90 -10.74 -23.52
CA ARG A 166 0.54 -10.48 -23.47
C ARG A 166 1.05 -10.73 -22.07
N MET A 167 2.09 -11.51 -21.96
CA MET A 167 2.77 -11.81 -20.71
C MET A 167 4.24 -11.46 -20.83
N ILE A 168 4.83 -10.99 -19.73
CA ILE A 168 6.26 -10.69 -19.64
C ILE A 168 6.89 -11.55 -18.56
N ASP A 169 8.07 -12.08 -18.83
CA ASP A 169 8.93 -12.70 -17.82
C ASP A 169 9.59 -11.57 -17.01
N GLY A 170 9.40 -11.59 -15.70
CA GLY A 170 9.95 -10.59 -14.77
C GLY A 170 11.25 -11.05 -14.09
N SER A 171 12.00 -11.97 -14.72
CA SER A 171 13.32 -12.42 -14.21
C SER A 171 14.40 -11.37 -14.38
#